data_c2f321cb2c63aea78026b055a5beeefb
#
_entry.id   c2f321cb2c63aea78026b055a5beeefb
#
_cell.length_a   1.000
_cell.length_b   1.000
_cell.length_c   1.000
_cell.angle_alpha   90.00
_cell.angle_beta   90.00
_cell.angle_gamma   90.00
#
_symmetry.space_group_name_H-M   'P 1'
#
loop_
_entity.id
_entity.type
_entity.pdbx_description
1 polymer ?
#
loop_
_entity_poly.entity_id
_entity_poly.type
_entity_poly.pdbx_seq_one_letter_code
_entity_poly.pdbx_strand_id
1 'polypeptide(L)'
;TTGSTIGKFGVGFKAVFQYTATPRVYDPNFCFRIERFIVPVVLNEDYPGRREDETLFVFPFDHKERGPAEAYRDISEKLKNLSYPLLFLSNLKNIEFEFGNVLGLYDKRIEETHVIDDTKAEYIVLTQNDGDDLYDEYLWLFSREYDRGEEYNGDGRYLTYSAGFFTDQESHLIPIDMPAFCYFPTKEYTDLKFIVHAP
;
A
#
# COMPACT_ATOMS: atom_id res chain seq x y z
N THR A 1 18.96 -8.34 -7.20
CA THR A 1 17.66 -7.64 -7.35
C THR A 1 17.64 -6.47 -6.36
N THR A 2 18.03 -5.30 -6.81
CA THR A 2 17.87 -4.06 -6.05
C THR A 2 16.38 -3.70 -6.10
N GLY A 3 15.65 -4.06 -5.03
CA GLY A 3 14.25 -3.70 -4.88
C GLY A 3 14.08 -2.18 -4.93
N SER A 4 13.20 -1.69 -5.80
CA SER A 4 12.81 -0.30 -5.79
C SER A 4 12.11 0.00 -4.46
N THR A 5 12.75 0.81 -3.63
CA THR A 5 12.14 1.27 -2.38
C THR A 5 11.09 2.34 -2.69
N ILE A 6 9.85 2.10 -2.31
CA ILE A 6 8.79 3.09 -2.34
C ILE A 6 9.05 4.07 -1.19
N GLY A 7 9.28 5.34 -1.51
CA GLY A 7 9.45 6.38 -0.51
C GLY A 7 10.89 6.84 -0.27
N LYS A 8 11.37 7.75 -1.07
CA LYS A 8 12.70 8.37 -0.95
C LYS A 8 12.84 9.41 0.17
N PHE A 9 11.73 9.98 0.65
CA PHE A 9 11.77 11.17 1.49
C PHE A 9 11.50 10.92 2.98
N GLY A 10 11.27 9.67 3.40
CA GLY A 10 10.98 9.33 4.80
C GLY A 10 9.71 9.99 5.37
N VAL A 11 8.85 10.54 4.52
CA VAL A 11 7.63 11.23 4.95
C VAL A 11 6.48 10.29 5.27
N GLY A 12 6.48 9.07 4.72
CA GLY A 12 5.41 8.10 4.93
C GLY A 12 5.19 7.77 6.41
N PHE A 13 6.26 7.43 7.13
CA PHE A 13 6.16 7.14 8.55
C PHE A 13 5.77 8.36 9.39
N LYS A 14 6.09 9.57 8.93
CA LYS A 14 5.70 10.81 9.64
C LYS A 14 4.19 11.02 9.69
N ALA A 15 3.42 10.38 8.81
CA ALA A 15 1.96 10.47 8.84
C ALA A 15 1.36 9.89 10.11
N VAL A 16 2.01 8.92 10.78
CA VAL A 16 1.52 8.32 12.03
C VAL A 16 1.45 9.35 13.17
N PHE A 17 2.29 10.39 13.11
CA PHE A 17 2.29 11.45 14.12
C PHE A 17 1.04 12.34 14.11
N GLN A 18 0.15 12.16 13.15
CA GLN A 18 -1.19 12.75 13.20
C GLN A 18 -2.08 12.11 14.28
N TYR A 19 -1.74 10.90 14.73
CA TYR A 19 -2.53 10.09 15.66
C TYR A 19 -1.81 9.79 16.97
N THR A 20 -0.47 9.74 16.94
CA THR A 20 0.34 9.35 18.09
C THR A 20 1.54 10.29 18.27
N ALA A 21 1.86 10.61 19.51
CA ALA A 21 3.10 11.33 19.86
C ALA A 21 4.26 10.37 20.12
N THR A 22 3.98 9.08 20.40
CA THR A 22 4.96 8.08 20.80
C THR A 22 4.80 6.75 20.05
N PRO A 23 4.96 6.74 18.72
CA PRO A 23 4.91 5.49 17.95
C PRO A 23 5.99 4.53 18.42
N ARG A 24 5.66 3.24 18.47
CA ARG A 24 6.55 2.16 18.92
C ARG A 24 6.73 1.15 17.82
N VAL A 25 7.94 0.60 17.73
CA VAL A 25 8.30 -0.47 16.79
C VAL A 25 8.94 -1.60 17.57
N TYR A 26 8.46 -2.80 17.34
CA TYR A 26 8.98 -4.04 17.92
C TYR A 26 9.33 -4.98 16.78
N ASP A 27 10.60 -5.30 16.66
CA ASP A 27 11.18 -6.17 15.65
C ASP A 27 12.09 -7.19 16.35
N PRO A 28 12.36 -8.36 15.78
CA PRO A 28 13.28 -9.35 16.39
C PRO A 28 14.65 -8.79 16.77
N ASN A 29 15.13 -7.76 16.07
CA ASN A 29 16.47 -7.22 16.25
C ASN A 29 16.51 -5.91 17.06
N PHE A 30 15.36 -5.21 17.17
CA PHE A 30 15.30 -3.92 17.87
C PHE A 30 13.90 -3.59 18.34
N CYS A 31 13.81 -2.96 19.52
CA CYS A 31 12.57 -2.43 20.05
C CYS A 31 12.81 -0.98 20.46
N PHE A 32 12.02 -0.06 19.95
CA PHE A 32 12.13 1.35 20.29
C PHE A 32 10.80 2.10 20.17
N ARG A 33 10.73 3.25 20.83
CA ARG A 33 9.70 4.26 20.57
C ARG A 33 10.36 5.52 20.01
N ILE A 34 9.60 6.30 19.26
CA ILE A 34 10.07 7.59 18.77
C ILE A 34 9.46 8.69 19.61
N GLU A 35 10.28 9.56 20.15
CA GLU A 35 9.89 10.77 20.87
C GLU A 35 10.26 12.02 20.07
N ARG A 36 9.52 13.10 20.26
CA ARG A 36 9.80 14.40 19.62
C ARG A 36 10.00 14.29 18.10
N PHE A 37 9.21 13.43 17.43
CA PHE A 37 9.22 13.16 15.98
C PHE A 37 10.45 12.44 15.43
N ILE A 38 11.60 12.44 16.09
CA ILE A 38 12.86 11.93 15.52
C ILE A 38 13.77 11.21 16.50
N VAL A 39 13.51 11.25 17.80
CA VAL A 39 14.41 10.69 18.81
C VAL A 39 14.01 9.25 19.12
N PRO A 40 14.80 8.24 18.70
CA PRO A 40 14.55 6.87 19.09
C PRO A 40 14.98 6.63 20.54
N VAL A 41 14.12 6.00 21.31
CA VAL A 41 14.36 5.57 22.68
C VAL A 41 14.20 4.07 22.75
N VAL A 42 15.25 3.36 23.07
CA VAL A 42 15.25 1.89 23.15
C VAL A 42 14.27 1.42 24.21
N LEU A 43 13.53 0.38 23.90
CA LEU A 43 12.68 -0.36 24.81
C LEU A 43 13.40 -1.64 25.22
N ASN A 44 13.42 -1.93 26.53
CA ASN A 44 14.13 -3.11 27.05
C ASN A 44 13.29 -4.40 26.98
N GLU A 45 12.01 -4.26 26.71
CA GLU A 45 11.06 -5.37 26.67
C GLU A 45 10.37 -5.43 25.32
N ASP A 46 10.14 -6.65 24.85
CA ASP A 46 9.33 -6.89 23.64
C ASP A 46 7.84 -6.70 23.94
N TYR A 47 7.03 -6.61 22.89
CA TYR A 47 5.59 -6.51 23.03
C TYR A 47 5.01 -7.90 23.39
N PRO A 48 4.21 -8.00 24.47
CA PRO A 48 3.63 -9.29 24.88
C PRO A 48 2.76 -9.89 23.77
N GLY A 49 3.09 -11.10 23.34
CA GLY A 49 2.35 -11.82 22.31
C GLY A 49 2.74 -11.51 20.86
N ARG A 50 3.76 -10.67 20.61
CA ARG A 50 4.33 -10.53 19.28
C ARG A 50 4.95 -11.84 18.83
N ARG A 51 4.76 -12.22 17.58
CA ARG A 51 5.42 -13.39 17.00
C ARG A 51 6.87 -13.07 16.62
N GLU A 52 7.73 -14.08 16.63
CA GLU A 52 9.17 -13.88 16.33
C GLU A 52 9.45 -13.45 14.89
N ASP A 53 8.54 -13.78 13.97
CA ASP A 53 8.66 -13.51 12.52
C ASP A 53 8.00 -12.23 12.05
N GLU A 54 7.51 -11.39 12.98
CA GLU A 54 6.80 -10.16 12.63
C GLU A 54 7.45 -8.90 13.18
N THR A 55 7.28 -7.80 12.45
CA THR A 55 7.51 -6.44 12.95
C THR A 55 6.17 -5.83 13.35
N LEU A 56 6.03 -5.47 14.62
CA LEU A 56 4.83 -4.87 15.18
C LEU A 56 5.01 -3.35 15.33
N PHE A 57 4.10 -2.60 14.76
CA PHE A 57 3.97 -1.16 14.96
C PHE A 57 2.80 -0.88 15.91
N VAL A 58 3.06 -0.16 16.98
CA VAL A 58 2.04 0.23 17.96
C VAL A 58 1.94 1.75 17.98
N PHE A 59 0.74 2.26 17.71
CA PHE A 59 0.45 3.69 17.68
C PHE A 59 -0.55 4.03 18.78
N PRO A 60 -0.09 4.36 20.02
CA PRO A 60 -0.98 4.88 21.05
C PRO A 60 -1.69 6.14 20.54
N PHE A 61 -2.99 6.25 20.73
CA PHE A 61 -3.72 7.47 20.36
C PHE A 61 -3.54 8.54 21.43
N ASP A 62 -2.32 9.02 21.57
CA ASP A 62 -1.87 9.97 22.60
C ASP A 62 -1.53 11.36 22.04
N HIS A 63 -2.01 11.67 20.81
CA HIS A 63 -1.82 12.98 20.22
C HIS A 63 -2.57 14.07 21.02
N LYS A 64 -1.91 15.21 21.29
CA LYS A 64 -2.45 16.26 22.17
C LYS A 64 -3.69 16.95 21.62
N GLU A 65 -3.80 17.07 20.29
CA GLU A 65 -4.86 17.81 19.61
C GLU A 65 -5.93 16.90 19.01
N ARG A 66 -5.71 15.59 19.02
CA ARG A 66 -6.64 14.60 18.45
C ARG A 66 -6.94 13.52 19.47
N GLY A 67 -8.19 13.45 19.90
CA GLY A 67 -8.62 12.45 20.88
C GLY A 67 -8.65 11.03 20.33
N PRO A 68 -8.54 9.99 21.20
CA PRO A 68 -8.51 8.59 20.79
C PRO A 68 -9.73 8.16 19.97
N ALA A 69 -10.92 8.63 20.31
CA ALA A 69 -12.15 8.29 19.60
C ALA A 69 -12.20 8.87 18.18
N GLU A 70 -11.66 10.08 18.00
CA GLU A 70 -11.54 10.70 16.67
C GLU A 70 -10.51 9.96 15.82
N ALA A 71 -9.34 9.64 16.39
CA ALA A 71 -8.29 8.87 15.71
C ALA A 71 -8.80 7.50 15.27
N TYR A 72 -9.49 6.79 16.15
CA TYR A 72 -10.09 5.48 15.86
C TYR A 72 -11.08 5.55 14.70
N ARG A 73 -12.02 6.52 14.74
CA ARG A 73 -13.01 6.69 13.67
C ARG A 73 -12.35 7.01 12.32
N ASP A 74 -11.43 7.97 12.29
CA ASP A 74 -10.75 8.39 11.06
C ASP A 74 -9.95 7.24 10.42
N ILE A 75 -9.22 6.47 11.23
CA ILE A 75 -8.46 5.31 10.74
C ILE A 75 -9.40 4.20 10.26
N SER A 76 -10.46 3.91 11.01
CA SER A 76 -11.43 2.88 10.64
C SER A 76 -12.12 3.19 9.31
N GLU A 77 -12.54 4.45 9.11
CA GLU A 77 -13.13 4.88 7.85
C GLU A 77 -12.13 4.79 6.69
N LYS A 78 -10.88 5.19 6.90
CA LYS A 78 -9.83 5.10 5.88
C LYS A 78 -9.51 3.66 5.50
N LEU A 79 -9.42 2.74 6.48
CA LEU A 79 -9.14 1.33 6.22
C LEU A 79 -10.24 0.67 5.40
N LYS A 80 -11.51 1.00 5.66
CA LYS A 80 -12.64 0.47 4.87
C LYS A 80 -12.65 0.97 3.42
N ASN A 81 -12.10 2.15 3.18
CA ASN A 81 -12.24 2.85 1.90
C ASN A 81 -10.89 3.06 1.18
N LEU A 82 -9.93 2.15 1.39
CA LEU A 82 -8.69 2.18 0.61
C LEU A 82 -9.00 1.84 -0.86
N SER A 83 -8.60 2.69 -1.77
CA SER A 83 -8.80 2.48 -3.20
C SER A 83 -7.59 1.75 -3.78
N TYR A 84 -7.75 0.49 -4.14
CA TYR A 84 -6.75 -0.36 -4.80
C TYR A 84 -5.36 -0.34 -4.12
N PRO A 85 -5.27 -0.54 -2.80
CA PRO A 85 -4.04 -0.29 -2.04
C PRO A 85 -2.89 -1.22 -2.43
N LEU A 86 -3.19 -2.38 -3.03
CA LEU A 86 -2.20 -3.39 -3.36
C LEU A 86 -1.79 -3.41 -4.84
N LEU A 87 -2.49 -2.67 -5.70
CA LEU A 87 -2.37 -2.85 -7.15
C LEU A 87 -0.93 -2.74 -7.64
N PHE A 88 -0.18 -1.73 -7.20
CA PHE A 88 1.20 -1.46 -7.62
C PHE A 88 2.25 -1.77 -6.55
N LEU A 89 1.85 -2.38 -5.43
CA LEU A 89 2.80 -2.85 -4.42
C LEU A 89 3.29 -4.26 -4.78
N SER A 90 4.62 -4.42 -4.87
CA SER A 90 5.23 -5.70 -5.24
C SER A 90 5.43 -6.64 -4.05
N ASN A 91 5.70 -6.09 -2.86
CA ASN A 91 6.09 -6.86 -1.68
C ASN A 91 4.91 -7.13 -0.72
N LEU A 92 3.79 -6.43 -0.89
CA LEU A 92 2.60 -6.59 -0.09
C LEU A 92 1.52 -7.24 -0.94
N LYS A 93 0.98 -8.38 -0.50
CA LYS A 93 -0.01 -9.16 -1.23
C LYS A 93 -1.41 -9.03 -0.63
N ASN A 94 -1.48 -8.90 0.69
CA ASN A 94 -2.74 -8.71 1.39
C ASN A 94 -2.62 -7.66 2.51
N ILE A 95 -3.75 -7.09 2.89
CA ILE A 95 -3.94 -6.24 4.06
C ILE A 95 -5.18 -6.76 4.76
N GLU A 96 -5.00 -7.29 5.96
CA GLU A 96 -6.10 -7.66 6.83
C GLU A 96 -6.26 -6.61 7.93
N PHE A 97 -7.47 -6.28 8.28
CA PHE A 97 -7.73 -5.35 9.38
C PHE A 97 -8.93 -5.79 10.20
N GLU A 98 -8.86 -5.42 11.49
CA GLU A 98 -9.92 -5.68 12.45
C GLU A 98 -10.14 -4.44 13.31
N PHE A 99 -11.38 -4.04 13.47
CA PHE A 99 -11.78 -3.04 14.43
C PHE A 99 -13.23 -3.25 14.93
N GLY A 100 -13.37 -3.39 16.25
CA GLY A 100 -14.64 -3.80 16.84
C GLY A 100 -15.06 -5.19 16.35
N ASN A 101 -16.20 -5.27 15.67
CA ASN A 101 -16.71 -6.50 15.07
C ASN A 101 -16.52 -6.53 13.55
N VAL A 102 -15.80 -5.57 12.99
CA VAL A 102 -15.57 -5.47 11.55
C VAL A 102 -14.25 -6.12 11.22
N LEU A 103 -14.29 -7.09 10.33
CA LEU A 103 -13.12 -7.71 9.70
C LEU A 103 -13.09 -7.24 8.25
N GLY A 104 -11.91 -6.95 7.74
CA GLY A 104 -11.78 -6.58 6.34
C GLY A 104 -10.48 -7.10 5.73
N LEU A 105 -10.51 -7.22 4.42
CA LEU A 105 -9.43 -7.79 3.61
C LEU A 105 -9.28 -7.02 2.31
N TYR A 106 -8.04 -6.71 1.97
CA TYR A 106 -7.62 -6.43 0.61
C TYR A 106 -6.63 -7.51 0.21
N ASP A 107 -6.86 -8.17 -0.90
CA ASP A 107 -5.96 -9.21 -1.40
C ASP A 107 -5.66 -9.02 -2.89
N LYS A 108 -4.46 -9.36 -3.31
CA LYS A 108 -4.05 -9.35 -4.70
C LYS A 108 -3.48 -10.70 -5.11
N ARG A 109 -4.13 -11.34 -6.06
CA ARG A 109 -3.67 -12.59 -6.68
C ARG A 109 -3.34 -12.34 -8.15
N ILE A 110 -2.25 -12.92 -8.61
CA ILE A 110 -1.88 -12.97 -10.01
C ILE A 110 -2.23 -14.37 -10.49
N GLU A 111 -3.22 -14.47 -11.36
CA GLU A 111 -3.70 -15.76 -11.90
C GLU A 111 -2.89 -16.17 -13.12
N GLU A 112 -2.54 -15.22 -13.98
CA GLU A 112 -1.77 -15.48 -15.19
C GLU A 112 -0.69 -14.42 -15.38
N THR A 113 0.43 -14.84 -16.00
CA THR A 113 1.52 -13.94 -16.39
C THR A 113 2.01 -14.31 -17.78
N HIS A 114 2.06 -13.33 -18.68
CA HIS A 114 2.63 -13.44 -20.00
C HIS A 114 3.69 -12.37 -20.22
N VAL A 115 4.68 -12.68 -21.04
CA VAL A 115 5.68 -11.70 -21.48
C VAL A 115 5.62 -11.64 -23.00
N ILE A 116 5.30 -10.46 -23.51
CA ILE A 116 5.20 -10.19 -24.95
C ILE A 116 6.20 -9.08 -25.25
N ASP A 117 7.26 -9.40 -25.95
CA ASP A 117 8.44 -8.54 -26.12
C ASP A 117 8.95 -8.04 -24.76
N ASP A 118 8.97 -6.71 -24.54
CA ASP A 118 9.40 -6.08 -23.29
C ASP A 118 8.22 -5.78 -22.34
N THR A 119 7.02 -6.28 -22.62
CA THR A 119 5.82 -5.99 -21.85
C THR A 119 5.40 -7.22 -21.06
N LYS A 120 5.29 -7.06 -19.75
CA LYS A 120 4.70 -8.05 -18.85
C LYS A 120 3.21 -7.81 -18.77
N ALA A 121 2.40 -8.81 -19.08
CA ALA A 121 0.96 -8.81 -18.92
C ALA A 121 0.57 -9.76 -17.81
N GLU A 122 -0.16 -9.26 -16.81
CA GLU A 122 -0.63 -10.01 -15.65
C GLU A 122 -2.16 -9.94 -15.55
N TYR A 123 -2.80 -11.09 -15.45
CA TYR A 123 -4.21 -11.16 -15.06
C TYR A 123 -4.31 -11.21 -13.55
N ILE A 124 -4.94 -10.20 -12.98
CA ILE A 124 -4.96 -9.94 -11.55
C ILE A 124 -6.39 -10.00 -11.04
N VAL A 125 -6.57 -10.67 -9.90
CA VAL A 125 -7.80 -10.63 -9.12
C VAL A 125 -7.52 -9.81 -7.86
N LEU A 126 -8.33 -8.78 -7.65
CA LEU A 126 -8.31 -7.94 -6.46
C LEU A 126 -9.55 -8.23 -5.64
N THR A 127 -9.36 -8.76 -4.44
CA THR A 127 -10.46 -8.88 -3.46
C THR A 127 -10.48 -7.64 -2.59
N GLN A 128 -11.60 -7.00 -2.48
CA GLN A 128 -11.78 -5.74 -1.75
C GLN A 128 -13.05 -5.75 -0.90
N ASN A 129 -13.14 -4.77 0.02
CA ASN A 129 -14.31 -4.59 0.85
C ASN A 129 -15.32 -3.66 0.16
N ASP A 130 -16.61 -4.01 0.30
CA ASP A 130 -17.73 -3.10 0.07
C ASP A 130 -18.62 -3.14 1.31
N GLY A 131 -18.40 -2.21 2.23
CA GLY A 131 -19.02 -2.27 3.54
C GLY A 131 -18.56 -3.50 4.34
N ASP A 132 -19.48 -4.43 4.58
CA ASP A 132 -19.23 -5.68 5.31
C ASP A 132 -19.04 -6.89 4.36
N ASP A 133 -19.21 -6.70 3.05
CA ASP A 133 -19.06 -7.73 2.04
C ASP A 133 -17.70 -7.65 1.34
N LEU A 134 -17.25 -8.80 0.82
CA LEU A 134 -16.06 -8.89 -0.04
C LEU A 134 -16.49 -9.13 -1.48
N TYR A 135 -15.82 -8.52 -2.41
CA TYR A 135 -16.03 -8.73 -3.83
C TYR A 135 -14.71 -8.80 -4.58
N ASP A 136 -14.72 -9.50 -5.70
CA ASP A 136 -13.56 -9.64 -6.59
C ASP A 136 -13.71 -8.73 -7.80
N GLU A 137 -12.62 -8.05 -8.15
CA GLU A 137 -12.45 -7.31 -9.39
C GLU A 137 -11.32 -7.94 -10.20
N TYR A 138 -11.49 -7.93 -11.50
CA TYR A 138 -10.58 -8.57 -12.44
C TYR A 138 -9.97 -7.53 -13.35
N LEU A 139 -8.66 -7.63 -13.59
CA LEU A 139 -8.00 -6.72 -14.53
C LEU A 139 -6.79 -7.36 -15.20
N TRP A 140 -6.55 -6.92 -16.42
CA TRP A 140 -5.25 -7.09 -17.09
C TRP A 140 -4.37 -5.89 -16.78
N LEU A 141 -3.18 -6.16 -16.25
CA LEU A 141 -2.16 -5.14 -16.01
C LEU A 141 -0.98 -5.38 -16.96
N PHE A 142 -0.74 -4.40 -17.82
CA PHE A 142 0.40 -4.39 -18.75
C PHE A 142 1.48 -3.47 -18.17
N SER A 143 2.66 -3.99 -17.95
CA SER A 143 3.78 -3.26 -17.34
C SER A 143 5.02 -3.33 -18.21
N ARG A 144 5.75 -2.24 -18.27
CA ARG A 144 7.02 -2.14 -18.98
C ARG A 144 8.03 -1.35 -18.16
N GLU A 145 9.29 -1.78 -18.24
CA GLU A 145 10.40 -1.07 -17.61
C GLU A 145 11.00 -0.05 -18.60
N TYR A 146 11.29 1.12 -18.10
CA TYR A 146 12.02 2.17 -18.80
C TYR A 146 13.38 2.36 -18.13
N ASP A 147 14.46 2.20 -18.90
CA ASP A 147 15.84 2.48 -18.46
C ASP A 147 16.13 3.97 -18.66
N ARG A 148 16.43 4.68 -17.58
CA ARG A 148 16.81 6.11 -17.61
C ARG A 148 18.20 6.37 -18.21
N GLY A 149 18.93 5.31 -18.54
CA GLY A 149 20.28 5.38 -19.10
C GLY A 149 21.38 5.35 -18.05
N GLU A 150 22.61 5.11 -18.52
CA GLU A 150 23.79 4.95 -17.67
C GLU A 150 24.22 6.25 -16.95
N GLU A 151 23.82 7.40 -17.47
CA GLU A 151 24.10 8.70 -16.87
C GLU A 151 23.27 8.98 -15.61
N TYR A 152 22.23 8.17 -15.35
CA TYR A 152 21.41 8.30 -14.16
C TYR A 152 22.07 7.65 -12.95
N ASN A 153 22.72 8.46 -12.13
CA ASN A 153 23.46 8.02 -10.93
C ASN A 153 22.60 7.89 -9.66
N GLY A 154 21.27 8.00 -9.77
CA GLY A 154 20.36 7.88 -8.63
C GLY A 154 19.78 6.48 -8.44
N ASP A 155 19.22 6.23 -7.26
CA ASP A 155 18.41 5.03 -7.04
C ASP A 155 17.21 5.00 -7.99
N GLY A 156 16.93 3.82 -8.58
CA GLY A 156 15.78 3.64 -9.48
C GLY A 156 16.12 4.01 -10.94
N ARG A 157 17.23 3.47 -11.46
CA ARG A 157 17.57 3.54 -12.90
C ARG A 157 16.41 3.06 -13.78
N TYR A 158 15.71 2.03 -13.34
CA TYR A 158 14.56 1.49 -14.03
C TYR A 158 13.28 2.01 -13.40
N LEU A 159 12.36 2.49 -14.25
CA LEU A 159 11.00 2.87 -13.86
C LEU A 159 10.03 1.90 -14.48
N THR A 160 9.07 1.42 -13.71
CA THR A 160 7.97 0.62 -14.23
C THR A 160 6.77 1.52 -14.46
N TYR A 161 6.28 1.59 -15.68
CA TYR A 161 5.00 2.20 -16.01
C TYR A 161 4.01 1.11 -16.41
N SER A 162 2.74 1.33 -16.13
CA SER A 162 1.71 0.32 -16.35
C SER A 162 0.41 0.92 -16.85
N ALA A 163 -0.33 0.10 -17.61
CA ALA A 163 -1.71 0.36 -17.98
C ALA A 163 -2.58 -0.83 -17.52
N GLY A 164 -3.67 -0.55 -16.81
CA GLY A 164 -4.58 -1.58 -16.27
C GLY A 164 -5.98 -1.45 -16.85
N PHE A 165 -6.55 -2.56 -17.27
CA PHE A 165 -7.85 -2.65 -17.90
C PHE A 165 -8.73 -3.60 -17.10
N PHE A 166 -9.79 -3.08 -16.49
CA PHE A 166 -10.76 -3.90 -15.78
C PHE A 166 -11.56 -4.77 -16.75
N THR A 167 -11.93 -5.96 -16.27
CA THR A 167 -12.76 -6.90 -17.01
C THR A 167 -13.85 -7.46 -16.11
N ASP A 168 -14.92 -7.96 -16.72
CA ASP A 168 -15.85 -8.88 -16.08
C ASP A 168 -15.27 -10.30 -15.99
N GLN A 169 -16.05 -11.22 -15.41
CA GLN A 169 -15.68 -12.64 -15.30
C GLN A 169 -15.56 -13.36 -16.64
N GLU A 170 -16.16 -12.81 -17.70
CA GLU A 170 -16.09 -13.32 -19.08
C GLU A 170 -14.96 -12.66 -19.89
N SER A 171 -14.11 -11.86 -19.23
CA SER A 171 -12.97 -11.12 -19.81
C SER A 171 -13.36 -10.00 -20.78
N HIS A 172 -14.59 -9.50 -20.72
CA HIS A 172 -14.97 -8.29 -21.45
C HIS A 172 -14.46 -7.06 -20.73
N LEU A 173 -13.95 -6.09 -21.50
CA LEU A 173 -13.42 -4.85 -20.93
C LEU A 173 -14.51 -3.98 -20.30
N ILE A 174 -14.27 -3.52 -19.10
CA ILE A 174 -15.10 -2.58 -18.38
C ILE A 174 -14.40 -1.22 -18.35
N PRO A 175 -14.91 -0.21 -19.07
CA PRO A 175 -14.37 1.14 -19.00
C PRO A 175 -14.62 1.75 -17.61
N ILE A 176 -13.58 2.22 -16.95
CA ILE A 176 -13.67 2.80 -15.61
C ILE A 176 -12.89 4.13 -15.54
N ASP A 177 -13.50 5.12 -14.90
CA ASP A 177 -12.82 6.39 -14.60
C ASP A 177 -11.99 6.25 -13.34
N MET A 178 -10.66 6.38 -13.50
CA MET A 178 -9.73 6.24 -12.40
C MET A 178 -8.73 7.41 -12.39
N PRO A 179 -8.28 7.82 -11.21
CA PRO A 179 -7.15 8.74 -11.13
C PRO A 179 -5.88 8.06 -11.63
N ALA A 180 -4.89 8.87 -12.01
CA ALA A 180 -3.54 8.36 -12.24
C ALA A 180 -2.94 7.79 -10.94
N PHE A 181 -2.11 6.77 -11.06
CA PHE A 181 -1.42 6.15 -9.93
C PHE A 181 0.08 6.48 -9.94
N CYS A 182 0.58 6.81 -8.75
CA CYS A 182 2.01 6.79 -8.42
C CYS A 182 2.17 5.88 -7.20
N TYR A 183 2.16 4.57 -7.40
CA TYR A 183 1.94 3.48 -6.43
C TYR A 183 0.56 3.49 -5.77
N PHE A 184 0.07 4.65 -5.36
CA PHE A 184 -1.27 4.89 -4.82
C PHE A 184 -2.04 5.85 -5.73
N PRO A 185 -3.38 5.86 -5.65
CA PRO A 185 -4.17 6.80 -6.45
C PRO A 185 -3.80 8.24 -6.10
N THR A 186 -3.61 9.07 -7.11
CA THR A 186 -3.39 10.50 -6.98
C THR A 186 -4.74 11.25 -6.96
N LYS A 187 -4.69 12.57 -7.00
CA LYS A 187 -5.89 13.41 -7.18
C LYS A 187 -6.16 13.76 -8.64
N GLU A 188 -5.27 13.37 -9.54
CA GLU A 188 -5.32 13.75 -10.96
C GLU A 188 -6.02 12.66 -11.77
N TYR A 189 -7.10 13.02 -12.43
CA TYR A 189 -7.83 12.17 -13.36
C TYR A 189 -7.30 12.36 -14.78
N THR A 190 -7.16 11.26 -15.51
CA THR A 190 -6.58 11.26 -16.86
C THR A 190 -7.63 11.36 -17.96
N ASP A 191 -8.93 11.27 -17.61
CA ASP A 191 -10.06 11.09 -18.56
C ASP A 191 -9.95 9.82 -19.45
N LEU A 192 -8.95 8.99 -19.21
CA LEU A 192 -8.82 7.67 -19.81
C LEU A 192 -9.72 6.69 -19.07
N LYS A 193 -10.29 5.74 -19.82
CA LYS A 193 -11.20 4.73 -19.25
C LYS A 193 -10.44 3.47 -18.80
N PHE A 194 -9.21 3.64 -18.32
CA PHE A 194 -8.33 2.60 -17.82
C PHE A 194 -7.32 3.19 -16.84
N ILE A 195 -6.68 2.32 -16.06
CA ILE A 195 -5.68 2.72 -15.08
C ILE A 195 -4.37 3.09 -15.77
N VAL A 196 -3.76 4.19 -15.32
CA VAL A 196 -2.39 4.56 -15.69
C VAL A 196 -1.54 4.66 -14.43
N HIS A 197 -0.39 4.01 -14.45
CA HIS A 197 0.62 4.11 -13.39
C HIS A 197 1.96 4.57 -13.97
N ALA A 198 2.53 5.57 -13.32
CA ALA A 198 3.91 5.99 -13.51
C ALA A 198 4.46 6.47 -12.16
N PRO A 199 5.63 5.97 -11.70
CA PRO A 199 6.26 6.39 -10.45
C PRO A 199 6.99 7.74 -10.57
#